data_de0babfa466a126a67b51d823f328529
#
_entry.id   de0babfa466a126a67b51d823f328529
#
_cell.length_a   1.000
_cell.length_b   1.000
_cell.length_c   1.000
_cell.angle_alpha   90.00
_cell.angle_beta   90.00
_cell.angle_gamma   90.00
#
_symmetry.space_group_name_H-M   'P 1'
#
loop_
_entity.id
_entity.type
_entity.pdbx_description
1 polymer ?
#
loop_
_entity_poly.entity_id
_entity_poly.type
_entity_poly.pdbx_seq_one_letter_code
_entity_poly.pdbx_strand_id
1 'polypeptide(L)'
;SRVVYTNEEEGDIAASAEEYIVFSSSALSLDRTRIYYQYLINVADGVCHMTMTRIRYWYDENRDGGEKYTAEEWITDDMALNKKKTKLAPICGKFRRETIDLKNQLFQSATDALGQKVLANETTPAVVPATPLTPAMTLTGELKEVPVAQFSDNWNSQLQNGRITLTANDEEIEIKAENWGGFGKLFNKNVAYLLIAQDRIALSALMEQCSEYKISFYAQGASQPTAVIECKKSMSQKMTAEDLKSLNIQADNSKSYTMYTGEITRTQLRQ
;
A
#
# COMPACT_ATOMS: atom_id res chain seq x y z
N SER A 1 15.90 -10.07 -2.67
CA SER A 1 14.48 -10.14 -2.24
C SER A 1 14.37 -10.74 -0.84
N ARG A 2 13.36 -10.34 -0.10
CA ARG A 2 13.07 -10.85 1.25
C ARG A 2 11.57 -11.14 1.36
N VAL A 3 11.20 -12.34 1.79
CA VAL A 3 9.83 -12.66 2.17
C VAL A 3 9.49 -11.87 3.42
N VAL A 4 8.37 -11.16 3.40
CA VAL A 4 7.90 -10.29 4.49
C VAL A 4 6.62 -10.81 5.13
N TYR A 5 5.92 -11.73 4.46
CA TYR A 5 4.69 -12.34 4.95
C TYR A 5 4.42 -13.68 4.25
N THR A 6 3.91 -14.65 4.99
CA THR A 6 3.33 -15.89 4.49
C THR A 6 2.09 -16.25 5.30
N ASN A 7 1.06 -16.73 4.61
CA ASN A 7 -0.12 -17.34 5.21
C ASN A 7 -0.46 -18.61 4.42
N GLU A 8 -0.12 -19.77 4.98
CA GLU A 8 -0.30 -21.07 4.31
C GLU A 8 -1.79 -21.43 4.16
N GLU A 9 -2.65 -21.03 5.11
CA GLU A 9 -4.09 -21.33 5.07
C GLU A 9 -4.78 -20.60 3.91
N GLU A 10 -4.38 -19.36 3.62
CA GLU A 10 -4.94 -18.53 2.55
C GLU A 10 -4.10 -18.60 1.25
N GLY A 11 -2.94 -19.26 1.30
CA GLY A 11 -2.03 -19.34 0.16
C GLY A 11 -1.33 -18.03 -0.20
N ASP A 12 -1.18 -17.12 0.76
CA ASP A 12 -0.64 -15.78 0.54
C ASP A 12 0.85 -15.69 0.85
N ILE A 13 1.61 -15.08 -0.06
CA ILE A 13 3.03 -14.77 0.12
C ILE A 13 3.27 -13.32 -0.30
N ALA A 14 3.94 -12.53 0.53
CA ALA A 14 4.45 -11.23 0.15
C ALA A 14 5.97 -11.17 0.31
N ALA A 15 6.65 -10.60 -0.68
CA ALA A 15 8.08 -10.35 -0.65
C ALA A 15 8.38 -8.90 -1.02
N SER A 16 9.42 -8.32 -0.40
CA SER A 16 10.00 -7.05 -0.82
C SER A 16 11.30 -7.33 -1.56
N ALA A 17 11.54 -6.60 -2.62
CA ALA A 17 12.75 -6.74 -3.41
C ALA A 17 13.28 -5.37 -3.85
N GLU A 18 14.59 -5.35 -4.08
CA GLU A 18 15.29 -4.26 -4.75
C GLU A 18 16.26 -4.85 -5.77
N GLU A 19 16.43 -4.17 -6.89
CA GLU A 19 17.39 -4.52 -7.91
C GLU A 19 17.67 -3.34 -8.85
N TYR A 20 18.58 -3.53 -9.81
CA TYR A 20 18.85 -2.53 -10.83
C TYR A 20 18.19 -2.93 -12.15
N ILE A 21 17.43 -2.00 -12.74
CA ILE A 21 17.06 -2.08 -14.15
C ILE A 21 17.99 -1.20 -14.97
N VAL A 22 18.49 -1.73 -16.08
CA VAL A 22 19.50 -1.08 -16.93
C VAL A 22 18.83 -0.65 -18.22
N PHE A 23 18.81 0.65 -18.46
CA PHE A 23 18.24 1.23 -19.67
C PHE A 23 19.19 1.19 -20.88
N SER A 24 20.47 1.43 -20.61
CA SER A 24 21.54 1.28 -21.59
C SER A 24 22.88 1.05 -20.90
N SER A 25 23.73 0.30 -21.57
CA SER A 25 25.09 0.02 -21.12
C SER A 25 26.05 0.21 -22.28
N SER A 26 27.05 1.07 -22.09
CA SER A 26 28.16 1.25 -23.04
C SER A 26 29.48 1.28 -22.26
N ALA A 27 30.60 1.21 -22.96
CA ALA A 27 31.94 1.22 -22.35
C ALA A 27 32.21 2.48 -21.49
N LEU A 28 31.50 3.57 -21.74
CA LEU A 28 31.71 4.86 -21.08
C LEU A 28 30.50 5.37 -20.29
N SER A 29 29.35 4.70 -20.38
CA SER A 29 28.10 5.16 -19.74
C SER A 29 27.20 4.00 -19.38
N LEU A 30 26.74 3.97 -18.13
CA LEU A 30 25.78 3.04 -17.60
C LEU A 30 24.54 3.82 -17.14
N ASP A 31 23.45 3.75 -17.91
CA ASP A 31 22.16 4.34 -17.58
C ASP A 31 21.29 3.28 -16.91
N ARG A 32 21.04 3.42 -15.59
CA ARG A 32 20.29 2.48 -14.77
C ARG A 32 19.54 3.19 -13.67
N THR A 33 18.54 2.52 -13.11
CA THR A 33 17.88 2.94 -11.88
C THR A 33 17.79 1.77 -10.90
N ARG A 34 17.84 2.05 -9.61
CA ARG A 34 17.47 1.09 -8.58
C ARG A 34 15.95 1.08 -8.49
N ILE A 35 15.34 -0.10 -8.56
CA ILE A 35 13.90 -0.30 -8.42
C ILE A 35 13.63 -1.04 -7.11
N TYR A 36 12.64 -0.57 -6.37
CA TYR A 36 12.09 -1.19 -5.18
C TYR A 36 10.64 -1.58 -5.46
N TYR A 37 10.24 -2.77 -5.04
CA TYR A 37 8.87 -3.23 -5.23
C TYR A 37 8.45 -4.27 -4.19
N GLN A 38 7.15 -4.49 -4.09
CA GLN A 38 6.59 -5.64 -3.39
C GLN A 38 6.02 -6.62 -4.42
N TYR A 39 6.19 -7.88 -4.13
CA TYR A 39 5.71 -8.99 -4.93
C TYR A 39 4.71 -9.78 -4.09
N LEU A 40 3.46 -9.79 -4.53
CA LEU A 40 2.36 -10.47 -3.86
C LEU A 40 1.98 -11.69 -4.69
N ILE A 41 1.91 -12.84 -4.03
CA ILE A 41 1.50 -14.12 -4.62
C ILE A 41 0.35 -14.64 -3.78
N ASN A 42 -0.74 -15.00 -4.43
CA ASN A 42 -1.85 -15.73 -3.82
C ASN A 42 -2.11 -17.01 -4.62
N VAL A 43 -2.15 -18.14 -3.93
CA VAL A 43 -2.44 -19.45 -4.52
C VAL A 43 -3.74 -19.97 -3.91
N ALA A 44 -4.80 -19.98 -4.70
CA ALA A 44 -6.11 -20.48 -4.30
C ALA A 44 -6.75 -21.26 -5.45
N ASP A 45 -7.44 -22.34 -5.13
CA ASP A 45 -8.20 -23.18 -6.10
C ASP A 45 -7.38 -23.63 -7.32
N GLY A 46 -6.09 -23.89 -7.14
CA GLY A 46 -5.19 -24.28 -8.22
C GLY A 46 -4.78 -23.13 -9.16
N VAL A 47 -5.12 -21.89 -8.83
CA VAL A 47 -4.74 -20.69 -9.57
C VAL A 47 -3.73 -19.90 -8.75
N CYS A 48 -2.69 -19.39 -9.41
CA CYS A 48 -1.70 -18.51 -8.81
C CYS A 48 -1.87 -17.09 -9.34
N HIS A 49 -2.24 -16.18 -8.46
CA HIS A 49 -2.31 -14.75 -8.75
C HIS A 49 -1.03 -14.06 -8.30
N MET A 50 -0.43 -13.29 -9.20
CA MET A 50 0.81 -12.56 -8.92
C MET A 50 0.62 -11.08 -9.20
N THR A 51 1.08 -10.24 -8.28
CA THR A 51 1.00 -8.79 -8.42
C THR A 51 2.30 -8.14 -7.99
N MET A 52 2.82 -7.25 -8.83
CA MET A 52 3.95 -6.38 -8.49
C MET A 52 3.38 -5.00 -8.13
N THR A 53 3.68 -4.51 -6.94
CA THR A 53 3.09 -3.29 -6.38
C THR A 53 4.11 -2.47 -5.60
N ARG A 54 3.75 -1.25 -5.17
CA ARG A 54 4.62 -0.32 -4.43
C ARG A 54 5.94 -0.10 -5.14
N ILE A 55 5.88 0.09 -6.46
CA ILE A 55 7.05 0.24 -7.31
C ILE A 55 7.60 1.66 -7.16
N ARG A 56 8.89 1.75 -6.86
CA ARG A 56 9.61 3.01 -6.68
C ARG A 56 10.96 2.94 -7.36
N TYR A 57 11.45 4.07 -7.82
CA TYR A 57 12.72 4.21 -8.50
C TYR A 57 13.63 5.15 -7.73
N TRP A 58 14.92 4.83 -7.70
CA TRP A 58 15.98 5.74 -7.29
C TRP A 58 16.97 5.84 -8.46
N TYR A 59 16.80 6.89 -9.24
CA TYR A 59 17.55 7.12 -10.46
C TYR A 59 18.77 8.01 -10.19
N ASP A 60 19.89 7.73 -10.86
CA ASP A 60 21.15 8.48 -10.77
C ASP A 60 21.63 8.69 -9.32
N GLU A 61 21.52 7.64 -8.50
CA GLU A 61 21.74 7.65 -7.05
C GLU A 61 23.13 8.18 -6.63
N ASN A 62 24.12 8.12 -7.53
CA ASN A 62 25.49 8.55 -7.30
C ASN A 62 25.70 10.05 -7.61
N ARG A 63 24.71 10.75 -8.08
CA ARG A 63 24.77 12.16 -8.45
C ARG A 63 23.84 12.99 -7.57
N ASP A 64 24.42 13.83 -6.71
CA ASP A 64 23.70 14.74 -5.81
C ASP A 64 22.55 14.09 -5.01
N GLY A 65 22.70 12.79 -4.66
CA GLY A 65 21.69 12.01 -3.93
C GLY A 65 20.62 11.37 -4.81
N GLY A 66 20.66 11.58 -6.13
CA GLY A 66 19.75 10.98 -7.09
C GLY A 66 18.32 11.50 -7.02
N GLU A 67 17.49 11.00 -7.92
CA GLU A 67 16.08 11.36 -8.05
C GLU A 67 15.19 10.16 -7.71
N LYS A 68 14.13 10.41 -6.93
CA LYS A 68 13.19 9.37 -6.47
C LYS A 68 11.82 9.59 -7.10
N TYR A 69 11.24 8.50 -7.63
CA TYR A 69 9.94 8.51 -8.28
C TYR A 69 9.11 7.31 -7.84
N THR A 70 7.79 7.45 -7.87
CA THR A 70 6.85 6.32 -7.78
C THR A 70 6.38 5.91 -9.18
N ALA A 71 5.93 4.67 -9.33
CA ALA A 71 5.38 4.21 -10.61
C ALA A 71 4.10 4.99 -10.96
N GLU A 72 3.29 5.29 -9.96
CA GLU A 72 2.04 6.04 -10.07
C GLU A 72 2.24 7.46 -10.61
N GLU A 73 3.42 8.05 -10.38
CA GLU A 73 3.78 9.38 -10.89
C GLU A 73 4.52 9.31 -12.22
N TRP A 74 5.33 8.27 -12.45
CA TRP A 74 6.36 8.30 -13.48
C TRP A 74 6.06 7.45 -14.71
N ILE A 75 5.38 6.30 -14.56
CA ILE A 75 5.14 5.37 -15.66
C ILE A 75 3.67 5.24 -16.09
N THR A 76 2.85 6.22 -15.71
CA THR A 76 1.44 6.32 -16.16
C THR A 76 1.37 6.55 -17.68
N ASP A 77 0.20 6.34 -18.26
CA ASP A 77 -0.02 6.59 -19.69
C ASP A 77 0.26 8.05 -20.09
N ASP A 78 -0.02 8.99 -19.21
CA ASP A 78 0.16 10.41 -19.49
C ASP A 78 1.64 10.82 -19.43
N MET A 79 2.46 10.17 -18.63
CA MET A 79 3.88 10.46 -18.49
C MET A 79 4.77 9.60 -19.40
N ALA A 80 4.46 8.32 -19.52
CA ALA A 80 5.30 7.36 -20.22
C ALA A 80 4.94 7.15 -21.68
N LEU A 81 3.84 7.73 -22.16
CA LEU A 81 3.46 7.71 -23.58
C LEU A 81 3.50 9.11 -24.19
N ASN A 82 3.63 9.17 -25.52
CA ASN A 82 3.50 10.41 -26.25
C ASN A 82 2.05 10.93 -26.22
N LYS A 83 1.81 12.19 -26.60
CA LYS A 83 0.47 12.80 -26.62
C LYS A 83 -0.61 12.00 -27.38
N LYS A 84 -0.22 11.18 -28.34
CA LYS A 84 -1.12 10.31 -29.13
C LYS A 84 -1.28 8.92 -28.50
N LYS A 85 -0.63 8.63 -27.39
CA LYS A 85 -0.59 7.32 -26.69
C LYS A 85 -0.18 6.13 -27.57
N THR A 86 0.62 6.41 -28.62
CA THR A 86 1.02 5.39 -29.62
C THR A 86 2.47 4.96 -29.47
N LYS A 87 3.30 5.71 -28.76
CA LYS A 87 4.74 5.44 -28.59
C LYS A 87 5.18 5.83 -27.19
N LEU A 88 6.18 5.12 -26.68
CA LEU A 88 6.82 5.45 -25.41
C LEU A 88 7.47 6.83 -25.46
N ALA A 89 7.33 7.59 -24.37
CA ALA A 89 8.05 8.85 -24.17
C ALA A 89 9.55 8.56 -23.94
N PRO A 90 10.46 9.47 -24.33
CA PRO A 90 11.90 9.20 -24.27
C PRO A 90 12.45 8.89 -22.87
N ILE A 91 11.96 9.57 -21.83
CA ILE A 91 12.46 9.44 -20.46
C ILE A 91 11.59 8.43 -19.67
N CYS A 92 10.34 8.79 -19.36
CA CYS A 92 9.47 7.94 -18.54
C CYS A 92 9.14 6.60 -19.22
N GLY A 93 9.12 6.57 -20.55
CA GLY A 93 8.85 5.37 -21.33
C GLY A 93 9.90 4.27 -21.16
N LYS A 94 11.19 4.60 -20.95
CA LYS A 94 12.21 3.58 -20.66
C LYS A 94 11.95 2.90 -19.31
N PHE A 95 11.56 3.67 -18.28
CA PHE A 95 11.19 3.12 -16.97
C PHE A 95 10.01 2.17 -17.09
N ARG A 96 8.95 2.57 -17.82
CA ARG A 96 7.76 1.73 -18.04
C ARG A 96 8.12 0.42 -18.71
N ARG A 97 8.87 0.47 -19.81
CA ARG A 97 9.29 -0.72 -20.58
C ARG A 97 10.05 -1.70 -19.67
N GLU A 98 11.13 -1.24 -19.07
CA GLU A 98 11.98 -2.12 -18.25
C GLU A 98 11.27 -2.64 -17.01
N THR A 99 10.33 -1.87 -16.43
CA THR A 99 9.49 -2.35 -15.32
C THR A 99 8.54 -3.46 -15.76
N ILE A 100 7.92 -3.32 -16.94
CA ILE A 100 7.06 -4.36 -17.52
C ILE A 100 7.89 -5.61 -17.83
N ASP A 101 9.08 -5.44 -18.40
CA ASP A 101 9.97 -6.55 -18.72
C ASP A 101 10.44 -7.29 -17.47
N LEU A 102 10.83 -6.57 -16.41
CA LEU A 102 11.15 -7.14 -15.10
C LEU A 102 9.96 -7.91 -14.51
N LYS A 103 8.77 -7.30 -14.50
CA LYS A 103 7.54 -7.97 -14.05
C LYS A 103 7.32 -9.27 -14.82
N ASN A 104 7.43 -9.25 -16.14
CA ASN A 104 7.20 -10.43 -16.98
C ASN A 104 8.22 -11.52 -16.69
N GLN A 105 9.51 -11.18 -16.49
CA GLN A 105 10.56 -12.13 -16.13
C GLN A 105 10.30 -12.79 -14.77
N LEU A 106 9.89 -12.00 -13.76
CA LEU A 106 9.57 -12.50 -12.42
C LEU A 106 8.36 -13.44 -12.47
N PHE A 107 7.32 -13.05 -13.20
CA PHE A 107 6.10 -13.86 -13.34
C PHE A 107 6.38 -15.16 -14.10
N GLN A 108 7.18 -15.09 -15.16
CA GLN A 108 7.59 -16.29 -15.90
C GLN A 108 8.43 -17.23 -15.02
N SER A 109 9.41 -16.70 -14.28
CA SER A 109 10.23 -17.50 -13.37
C SER A 109 9.39 -18.20 -12.29
N ALA A 110 8.39 -17.50 -11.73
CA ALA A 110 7.49 -18.09 -10.76
C ALA A 110 6.59 -19.15 -11.40
N THR A 111 6.10 -18.93 -12.62
CA THR A 111 5.32 -19.90 -13.39
C THR A 111 6.11 -21.15 -13.69
N ASP A 112 7.35 -21.01 -14.12
CA ASP A 112 8.25 -22.13 -14.43
C ASP A 112 8.52 -22.95 -13.15
N ALA A 113 8.72 -22.29 -12.01
CA ALA A 113 8.92 -22.93 -10.73
C ALA A 113 7.68 -23.71 -10.24
N LEU A 114 6.48 -23.22 -10.56
CA LEU A 114 5.21 -23.88 -10.20
C LEU A 114 4.76 -24.93 -11.22
N GLY A 115 5.45 -25.05 -12.37
CA GLY A 115 5.11 -26.02 -13.43
C GLY A 115 3.77 -25.77 -14.12
N GLN A 116 3.24 -24.55 -14.07
CA GLN A 116 1.94 -24.17 -14.64
C GLN A 116 2.07 -23.21 -15.82
N LYS A 117 1.16 -23.33 -16.80
CA LYS A 117 1.00 -22.34 -17.87
C LYS A 117 0.28 -21.09 -17.36
N VAL A 118 0.84 -19.90 -17.63
CA VAL A 118 0.21 -18.62 -17.34
C VAL A 118 -1.07 -18.44 -18.15
N LEU A 119 -2.18 -18.21 -17.49
CA LEU A 119 -3.31 -17.53 -18.09
C LEU A 119 -3.06 -16.03 -17.94
N ALA A 120 -2.64 -15.39 -19.01
CA ALA A 120 -2.42 -13.96 -19.03
C ALA A 120 -3.76 -13.23 -18.92
N ASN A 121 -4.12 -12.83 -17.71
CA ASN A 121 -5.11 -11.78 -17.51
C ASN A 121 -4.37 -10.45 -17.39
N GLU A 122 -4.28 -9.73 -18.50
CA GLU A 122 -3.95 -8.32 -18.51
C GLU A 122 -5.10 -7.54 -17.86
N THR A 123 -5.08 -7.42 -16.55
CA THR A 123 -5.86 -6.39 -15.86
C THR A 123 -4.96 -5.20 -15.64
N THR A 124 -4.97 -4.30 -16.61
CA THR A 124 -4.58 -2.90 -16.42
C THR A 124 -5.39 -2.37 -15.23
N PRO A 125 -4.77 -1.73 -14.22
CA PRO A 125 -5.54 -1.09 -13.17
C PRO A 125 -6.41 -0.03 -13.85
N ALA A 126 -7.72 -0.25 -13.87
CA ALA A 126 -8.67 0.75 -14.30
C ALA A 126 -8.53 1.95 -13.37
N VAL A 127 -8.07 3.07 -13.92
CA VAL A 127 -8.19 4.37 -13.29
C VAL A 127 -9.69 4.64 -13.18
N VAL A 128 -10.23 4.49 -11.98
CA VAL A 128 -11.59 4.91 -11.69
C VAL A 128 -11.60 6.43 -11.72
N PRO A 129 -12.44 7.08 -12.55
CA PRO A 129 -12.54 8.53 -12.56
C PRO A 129 -12.98 9.04 -11.19
N ALA A 130 -12.30 10.07 -10.69
CA ALA A 130 -12.66 10.74 -9.46
C ALA A 130 -14.09 11.28 -9.57
N THR A 131 -14.98 10.76 -8.72
CA THR A 131 -16.33 11.30 -8.56
C THR A 131 -16.25 12.59 -7.76
N PRO A 132 -17.04 13.64 -8.10
CA PRO A 132 -16.94 14.93 -7.45
C PRO A 132 -17.33 14.89 -5.98
N LEU A 133 -16.64 15.73 -5.19
CA LEU A 133 -16.80 15.95 -3.78
C LEU A 133 -18.28 16.15 -3.38
N THR A 134 -18.78 15.27 -2.53
CA THR A 134 -20.02 15.50 -1.77
C THR A 134 -19.69 16.39 -0.56
N PRO A 135 -20.51 17.39 -0.26
CA PRO A 135 -20.24 18.32 0.85
C PRO A 135 -20.22 17.62 2.20
N ALA A 136 -19.49 18.21 3.15
CA ALA A 136 -19.37 17.74 4.52
C ALA A 136 -20.73 17.37 5.11
N MET A 137 -21.00 16.08 5.31
CA MET A 137 -22.22 15.61 5.93
C MET A 137 -22.12 15.78 7.45
N THR A 138 -23.03 16.54 8.03
CA THR A 138 -23.27 16.51 9.48
C THR A 138 -23.94 15.21 9.83
N LEU A 139 -23.16 14.22 10.31
CA LEU A 139 -23.66 12.88 10.61
C LEU A 139 -24.32 12.87 11.99
N THR A 140 -25.65 12.80 12.05
CA THR A 140 -26.45 12.85 13.29
C THR A 140 -27.21 11.55 13.62
N GLY A 141 -27.13 10.54 12.78
CA GLY A 141 -27.87 9.28 12.91
C GLY A 141 -27.16 8.13 13.63
N GLU A 142 -27.65 6.90 13.42
CA GLU A 142 -27.04 5.68 13.90
C GLU A 142 -25.91 5.19 12.99
N LEU A 143 -24.97 4.41 13.55
CA LEU A 143 -23.95 3.72 12.77
C LEU A 143 -24.60 2.64 11.90
N LYS A 144 -24.48 2.75 10.58
CA LYS A 144 -24.96 1.76 9.63
C LYS A 144 -23.81 1.14 8.86
N GLU A 145 -23.94 -0.14 8.57
CA GLU A 145 -22.97 -0.85 7.76
C GLU A 145 -22.98 -0.31 6.32
N VAL A 146 -21.78 -0.07 5.80
CA VAL A 146 -21.57 0.43 4.43
C VAL A 146 -20.50 -0.38 3.73
N PRO A 147 -20.55 -0.52 2.39
CA PRO A 147 -19.49 -1.19 1.65
C PRO A 147 -18.15 -0.49 1.82
N VAL A 148 -17.07 -1.26 1.96
CA VAL A 148 -15.70 -0.73 2.10
C VAL A 148 -15.32 0.20 0.94
N ALA A 149 -15.87 -0.03 -0.26
CA ALA A 149 -15.66 0.84 -1.42
C ALA A 149 -16.12 2.30 -1.22
N GLN A 150 -16.94 2.59 -0.21
CA GLN A 150 -17.31 3.96 0.15
C GLN A 150 -16.20 4.70 0.92
N PHE A 151 -15.23 3.97 1.46
CA PHE A 151 -14.03 4.52 2.06
C PHE A 151 -12.97 4.77 0.98
N SER A 152 -13.17 5.78 0.14
CA SER A 152 -12.20 6.21 -0.86
C SER A 152 -11.05 7.02 -0.24
N ASP A 153 -10.00 7.30 -1.03
CA ASP A 153 -8.86 8.11 -0.59
C ASP A 153 -9.28 9.49 -0.03
N ASN A 154 -10.41 10.04 -0.49
CA ASN A 154 -10.96 11.30 0.04
C ASN A 154 -11.41 11.19 1.51
N TRP A 155 -11.74 9.99 2.01
CA TRP A 155 -12.10 9.77 3.40
C TRP A 155 -10.90 9.78 4.34
N ASN A 156 -9.71 9.43 3.86
CA ASN A 156 -8.50 9.41 4.68
C ASN A 156 -8.25 10.77 5.35
N SER A 157 -8.37 11.86 4.60
CA SER A 157 -8.16 13.21 5.13
C SER A 157 -9.27 13.67 6.07
N GLN A 158 -10.52 13.26 5.82
CA GLN A 158 -11.66 13.62 6.67
C GLN A 158 -11.63 12.87 8.01
N LEU A 159 -11.22 11.59 7.99
CA LEU A 159 -11.13 10.77 9.20
C LEU A 159 -9.99 11.21 10.12
N GLN A 160 -8.96 11.88 9.60
CA GLN A 160 -7.80 12.34 10.38
C GLN A 160 -8.06 13.63 11.17
N ASN A 161 -9.14 14.36 10.89
CA ASN A 161 -9.40 15.67 11.49
C ASN A 161 -9.99 15.64 12.91
N GLY A 162 -10.19 14.47 13.48
CA GLY A 162 -10.78 14.28 14.79
C GLY A 162 -9.98 13.32 15.66
N ARG A 163 -10.63 12.82 16.72
CA ARG A 163 -10.06 11.81 17.59
C ARG A 163 -10.17 10.43 16.93
N ILE A 164 -9.14 9.62 17.06
CA ILE A 164 -9.11 8.24 16.58
C ILE A 164 -8.83 7.34 17.77
N THR A 165 -9.59 6.25 17.92
CA THR A 165 -9.32 5.23 18.93
C THR A 165 -9.13 3.87 18.29
N LEU A 166 -8.27 3.06 18.88
CA LEU A 166 -8.08 1.65 18.57
C LEU A 166 -8.58 0.83 19.76
N THR A 167 -9.45 -0.13 19.49
CA THR A 167 -9.99 -1.06 20.49
C THR A 167 -9.58 -2.47 20.09
N ALA A 168 -8.95 -3.20 21.01
CA ALA A 168 -8.62 -4.61 20.85
C ALA A 168 -8.60 -5.27 22.25
N ASN A 169 -8.99 -6.54 22.37
CA ASN A 169 -9.02 -7.28 23.62
C ASN A 169 -9.71 -6.51 24.78
N ASP A 170 -10.84 -5.82 24.47
CA ASP A 170 -11.60 -4.97 25.39
C ASP A 170 -10.85 -3.73 25.95
N GLU A 171 -9.68 -3.44 25.43
CA GLU A 171 -8.91 -2.24 25.74
C GLU A 171 -9.06 -1.20 24.62
N GLU A 172 -9.38 0.05 24.98
CA GLU A 172 -9.46 1.18 24.03
C GLU A 172 -8.32 2.16 24.29
N ILE A 173 -7.54 2.44 23.26
CA ILE A 173 -6.41 3.37 23.30
C ILE A 173 -6.62 4.46 22.24
N GLU A 174 -6.48 5.73 22.66
CA GLU A 174 -6.44 6.83 21.69
C GLU A 174 -5.14 6.81 20.89
N ILE A 175 -5.29 6.88 19.57
CA ILE A 175 -4.16 6.96 18.64
C ILE A 175 -4.16 8.34 17.96
N LYS A 176 -2.98 8.79 17.57
CA LYS A 176 -2.83 10.05 16.84
C LYS A 176 -3.08 9.85 15.36
N ALA A 177 -3.43 10.93 14.66
CA ALA A 177 -3.60 10.93 13.21
C ALA A 177 -2.36 10.38 12.47
N GLU A 178 -1.15 10.64 12.98
CA GLU A 178 0.11 10.10 12.45
C GLU A 178 0.23 8.56 12.52
N ASN A 179 -0.58 7.91 13.37
CA ASN A 179 -0.63 6.44 13.46
C ASN A 179 -1.57 5.84 12.41
N TRP A 180 -2.42 6.64 11.79
CA TRP A 180 -3.32 6.19 10.74
C TRP A 180 -2.62 6.25 9.38
N GLY A 181 -2.38 5.09 8.78
CA GLY A 181 -1.70 4.96 7.49
C GLY A 181 -2.63 4.91 6.28
N GLY A 182 -3.95 5.00 6.52
CA GLY A 182 -4.94 5.00 5.43
C GLY A 182 -5.44 3.62 5.01
N PHE A 183 -6.10 3.60 3.87
CA PHE A 183 -6.67 2.40 3.25
C PHE A 183 -5.83 1.94 2.07
N GLY A 184 -5.94 0.66 1.74
CA GLY A 184 -5.31 0.10 0.56
C GLY A 184 -5.92 -1.23 0.14
N LYS A 185 -5.28 -1.87 -0.82
CA LYS A 185 -5.59 -3.24 -1.23
C LYS A 185 -4.37 -4.11 -1.08
N LEU A 186 -4.56 -5.29 -0.53
CA LEU A 186 -3.55 -6.34 -0.43
C LEU A 186 -4.23 -7.66 -0.79
N PHE A 187 -3.69 -8.43 -1.76
CA PHE A 187 -4.30 -9.68 -2.26
C PHE A 187 -5.80 -9.52 -2.63
N ASN A 188 -6.17 -8.45 -3.30
CA ASN A 188 -7.56 -8.07 -3.62
C ASN A 188 -8.47 -7.80 -2.41
N LYS A 189 -7.98 -7.90 -1.19
CA LYS A 189 -8.69 -7.55 0.04
C LYS A 189 -8.49 -6.07 0.36
N ASN A 190 -9.53 -5.44 0.90
CA ASN A 190 -9.40 -4.08 1.40
C ASN A 190 -8.72 -4.12 2.77
N VAL A 191 -7.72 -3.27 2.96
CA VAL A 191 -6.92 -3.25 4.18
C VAL A 191 -6.80 -1.84 4.75
N ALA A 192 -6.61 -1.78 6.07
CA ALA A 192 -6.25 -0.58 6.80
C ALA A 192 -4.80 -0.69 7.29
N TYR A 193 -4.08 0.42 7.24
CA TYR A 193 -2.70 0.51 7.71
C TYR A 193 -2.63 1.34 8.99
N LEU A 194 -1.89 0.83 9.97
CA LEU A 194 -1.55 1.55 11.20
C LEU A 194 -0.02 1.63 11.32
N LEU A 195 0.50 2.81 11.61
CA LEU A 195 1.92 3.03 11.85
C LEU A 195 2.15 3.36 13.32
N ILE A 196 2.82 2.47 14.03
CA ILE A 196 3.02 2.59 15.48
C ILE A 196 4.51 2.71 15.78
N ALA A 197 4.89 3.80 16.46
CA ALA A 197 6.25 3.96 16.96
C ALA A 197 6.50 2.99 18.11
N GLN A 198 7.69 2.39 18.14
CA GLN A 198 8.04 1.37 19.15
C GLN A 198 8.10 1.93 20.59
N ASP A 199 8.24 3.24 20.76
CA ASP A 199 8.17 3.91 22.06
C ASP A 199 6.74 3.97 22.63
N ARG A 200 5.71 3.67 21.84
CA ARG A 200 4.31 3.50 22.26
C ARG A 200 4.08 2.08 22.79
N ILE A 201 4.71 1.76 23.92
CA ILE A 201 4.82 0.40 24.48
C ILE A 201 3.45 -0.28 24.64
N ALA A 202 2.47 0.40 25.25
CA ALA A 202 1.14 -0.18 25.48
C ALA A 202 0.43 -0.50 24.16
N LEU A 203 0.46 0.43 23.21
CA LEU A 203 -0.17 0.26 21.89
C LEU A 203 0.52 -0.83 21.07
N SER A 204 1.85 -0.89 21.11
CA SER A 204 2.62 -1.93 20.44
C SER A 204 2.32 -3.32 21.04
N ALA A 205 2.27 -3.42 22.37
CA ALA A 205 1.96 -4.67 23.05
C ALA A 205 0.54 -5.16 22.74
N LEU A 206 -0.45 -4.23 22.73
CA LEU A 206 -1.82 -4.55 22.35
C LEU A 206 -1.90 -5.08 20.91
N MET A 207 -1.22 -4.43 19.97
CA MET A 207 -1.22 -4.85 18.57
C MET A 207 -0.46 -6.17 18.33
N GLU A 208 0.56 -6.48 19.11
CA GLU A 208 1.24 -7.79 19.02
C GLU A 208 0.34 -8.94 19.48
N GLN A 209 -0.48 -8.72 20.51
CA GLN A 209 -1.30 -9.74 21.14
C GLN A 209 -2.67 -9.93 20.50
N CYS A 210 -3.22 -8.91 19.81
CA CYS A 210 -4.54 -9.02 19.22
C CYS A 210 -4.49 -9.68 17.83
N SER A 211 -5.54 -10.43 17.49
CA SER A 211 -5.81 -10.94 16.14
C SER A 211 -6.81 -10.07 15.39
N GLU A 212 -7.70 -9.40 16.13
CA GLU A 212 -8.72 -8.51 15.59
C GLU A 212 -8.70 -7.20 16.36
N TYR A 213 -9.03 -6.11 15.68
CA TYR A 213 -9.10 -4.79 16.29
C TYR A 213 -10.11 -3.91 15.58
N LYS A 214 -10.56 -2.87 16.26
CA LYS A 214 -11.52 -1.90 15.78
C LYS A 214 -10.90 -0.50 15.81
N ILE A 215 -11.07 0.27 14.75
CA ILE A 215 -10.67 1.67 14.66
C ILE A 215 -11.94 2.51 14.62
N SER A 216 -12.08 3.43 15.56
CA SER A 216 -13.21 4.35 15.63
C SER A 216 -12.72 5.77 15.41
N PHE A 217 -13.39 6.48 14.50
CA PHE A 217 -13.10 7.86 14.13
C PHE A 217 -14.20 8.77 14.66
N TYR A 218 -13.81 9.86 15.32
CA TYR A 218 -14.72 10.81 15.93
C TYR A 218 -14.54 12.18 15.27
N ALA A 219 -15.61 12.81 14.87
CA ALA A 219 -15.55 14.22 14.46
C ALA A 219 -15.10 15.10 15.63
N GLN A 220 -14.56 16.28 15.34
CA GLN A 220 -14.13 17.22 16.36
C GLN A 220 -15.28 17.55 17.32
N GLY A 221 -15.08 17.30 18.62
CA GLY A 221 -16.07 17.51 19.66
C GLY A 221 -17.18 16.44 19.77
N ALA A 222 -17.18 15.43 18.92
CA ALA A 222 -18.16 14.34 18.98
C ALA A 222 -17.85 13.34 20.12
N SER A 223 -18.90 12.97 20.87
CA SER A 223 -18.82 11.93 21.91
C SER A 223 -18.99 10.51 21.37
N GLN A 224 -19.54 10.38 20.17
CA GLN A 224 -19.79 9.10 19.51
C GLN A 224 -19.02 9.02 18.17
N PRO A 225 -18.58 7.82 17.76
CA PRO A 225 -17.83 7.66 16.52
C PRO A 225 -18.70 7.99 15.30
N THR A 226 -18.10 8.65 14.33
CA THR A 226 -18.70 8.95 13.03
C THR A 226 -18.46 7.84 12.03
N ALA A 227 -17.36 7.10 12.20
CA ALA A 227 -17.05 5.92 11.41
C ALA A 227 -16.38 4.86 12.29
N VAL A 228 -16.62 3.60 11.97
CA VAL A 228 -16.00 2.44 12.64
C VAL A 228 -15.55 1.44 11.58
N ILE A 229 -14.34 0.92 11.76
CA ILE A 229 -13.73 -0.08 10.91
C ILE A 229 -13.28 -1.25 11.78
N GLU A 230 -13.75 -2.45 11.49
CA GLU A 230 -13.30 -3.68 12.12
C GLU A 230 -12.28 -4.36 11.20
N CYS A 231 -11.18 -4.79 11.78
CA CYS A 231 -10.06 -5.36 11.06
C CYS A 231 -9.60 -6.67 11.68
N LYS A 232 -9.23 -7.63 10.84
CA LYS A 232 -8.44 -8.81 11.21
C LYS A 232 -6.97 -8.50 10.90
N LYS A 233 -6.09 -8.56 11.92
CA LYS A 233 -4.66 -8.33 11.72
C LYS A 233 -4.10 -9.38 10.77
N SER A 234 -3.50 -8.95 9.68
CA SER A 234 -2.94 -9.85 8.67
C SER A 234 -1.42 -9.81 8.63
N MET A 235 -0.82 -8.64 8.86
CA MET A 235 0.63 -8.49 8.75
C MET A 235 1.16 -7.42 9.69
N SER A 236 2.39 -7.60 10.17
CA SER A 236 3.20 -6.55 10.80
C SER A 236 4.57 -6.46 10.15
N GLN A 237 5.05 -5.26 9.89
CA GLN A 237 6.35 -5.01 9.27
C GLN A 237 7.09 -3.90 10.00
N LYS A 238 8.32 -4.17 10.41
CA LYS A 238 9.22 -3.12 10.91
C LYS A 238 9.60 -2.19 9.77
N MET A 239 9.44 -0.89 9.98
CA MET A 239 9.71 0.16 9.00
C MET A 239 11.01 0.87 9.33
N THR A 240 11.84 1.06 8.33
CA THR A 240 13.01 1.94 8.42
C THR A 240 12.61 3.38 8.13
N ALA A 241 13.46 4.34 8.48
CA ALA A 241 13.25 5.75 8.14
C ALA A 241 13.15 5.96 6.61
N GLU A 242 13.87 5.15 5.83
CA GLU A 242 13.81 5.18 4.37
C GLU A 242 12.48 4.64 3.84
N ASP A 243 11.96 3.56 4.43
CA ASP A 243 10.64 3.02 4.08
C ASP A 243 9.55 4.07 4.31
N LEU A 244 9.60 4.78 5.44
CA LEU A 244 8.62 5.82 5.79
C LEU A 244 8.69 7.02 4.85
N LYS A 245 9.89 7.50 4.55
CA LYS A 245 10.09 8.58 3.56
C LYS A 245 9.53 8.20 2.18
N SER A 246 9.72 6.95 1.79
CA SER A 246 9.25 6.46 0.50
C SER A 246 7.73 6.31 0.41
N LEU A 247 7.05 6.27 1.54
CA LEU A 247 5.59 6.29 1.63
C LEU A 247 5.04 7.71 1.82
N ASN A 248 5.88 8.76 1.69
CA ASN A 248 5.56 10.15 2.01
C ASN A 248 5.03 10.34 3.44
N ILE A 249 5.39 9.44 4.34
CA ILE A 249 5.03 9.55 5.76
C ILE A 249 6.10 10.39 6.45
N GLN A 250 5.70 11.53 6.97
CA GLN A 250 6.55 12.33 7.86
C GLN A 250 6.65 11.61 9.20
N ALA A 251 7.81 11.02 9.46
CA ALA A 251 8.08 10.32 10.69
C ALA A 251 9.36 10.85 11.34
N ASP A 252 9.42 10.75 12.65
CA ASP A 252 10.62 11.08 13.42
C ASP A 252 11.72 10.04 13.12
N ASN A 253 12.78 10.48 12.44
CA ASN A 253 13.90 9.62 12.05
C ASN A 253 14.66 9.02 13.26
N SER A 254 14.43 9.51 14.47
CA SER A 254 15.04 8.99 15.70
C SER A 254 14.27 7.76 16.26
N LYS A 255 13.12 7.44 15.71
CA LYS A 255 12.22 6.38 16.18
C LYS A 255 12.15 5.21 15.21
N SER A 256 11.97 4.03 15.75
CA SER A 256 11.62 2.83 14.99
C SER A 256 10.11 2.66 14.96
N TYR A 257 9.57 2.23 13.84
CA TYR A 257 8.14 2.05 13.64
C TYR A 257 7.80 0.62 13.22
N THR A 258 6.61 0.19 13.56
CA THR A 258 6.00 -1.03 12.99
C THR A 258 4.72 -0.63 12.26
N MET A 259 4.60 -1.04 11.00
CA MET A 259 3.38 -0.93 10.23
C MET A 259 2.56 -2.21 10.42
N TYR A 260 1.35 -2.06 10.93
CA TYR A 260 0.37 -3.14 11.02
C TYR A 260 -0.62 -3.00 9.88
N THR A 261 -0.89 -4.12 9.21
CA THR A 261 -1.90 -4.21 8.15
C THR A 261 -3.03 -5.09 8.66
N GLY A 262 -4.25 -4.61 8.58
CA GLY A 262 -5.45 -5.37 8.92
C GLY A 262 -6.39 -5.47 7.73
N GLU A 263 -6.86 -6.67 7.42
CA GLU A 263 -7.96 -6.89 6.50
C GLU A 263 -9.23 -6.27 7.09
N ILE A 264 -9.91 -5.43 6.32
CA ILE A 264 -11.15 -4.80 6.73
C ILE A 264 -12.28 -5.82 6.60
N THR A 265 -12.86 -6.23 7.71
CA THR A 265 -13.96 -7.20 7.77
C THR A 265 -15.32 -6.52 7.79
N ARG A 266 -15.39 -5.31 8.36
CA ARG A 266 -16.63 -4.55 8.47
C ARG A 266 -16.38 -3.05 8.52
N THR A 267 -17.27 -2.29 7.92
CA THR A 267 -17.24 -0.83 7.95
C THR A 267 -18.60 -0.26 8.26
N GLN A 268 -18.64 0.76 9.12
CA GLN A 268 -19.86 1.43 9.54
C GLN A 268 -19.67 2.95 9.46
N LEU A 269 -20.66 3.65 8.98
CA LEU A 269 -20.75 5.11 8.99
C LEU A 269 -21.99 5.57 9.72
N ARG A 270 -21.87 6.68 10.46
CA ARG A 270 -23.01 7.37 11.03
C ARG A 270 -23.70 8.17 9.91
N GLN A 271 -24.99 7.94 9.74
CA GLN A 271 -25.83 8.59 8.71
C GLN A 271 -26.75 9.63 9.34
#